data_c13fcd6113c4906fc70d374145962ae5
#
_entry.id   c13fcd6113c4906fc70d374145962ae5
#
_cell.length_a   1.000
_cell.length_b   1.000
_cell.length_c   1.000
_cell.angle_alpha   90.00
_cell.angle_beta   90.00
_cell.angle_gamma   90.00
#
_symmetry.space_group_name_H-M   'P 1'
#
loop_
_entity.id
_entity.type
_entity.pdbx_description
1 polymer ?
#
loop_
_entity_poly.entity_id
_entity_poly.type
_entity_poly.pdbx_seq_one_letter_code
_entity_poly.pdbx_strand_id
1 'polypeptide(L)'
;MIKLLDILRENKILVPRRSKEERQKNYLIATEKKIQQYIKDGSKGDLNLHGTPIKSLGNLTSVGGNLDLGDTLIKSLGNLTSVGGDLGLYGTPIESLGNLTSVGGDLDLLYTSIESL
;
A
#
# COMPACT_ATOMS: atom_id res chain seq x y z
N MET A 1 -5.09 -43.60 -20.38
CA MET A 1 -4.98 -42.99 -20.02
C MET A 1 -5.07 -42.27 -19.89
N ILE A 2 -5.22 -41.80 -19.83
CA ILE A 2 -5.19 -40.88 -19.65
C ILE A 2 -5.06 -40.63 -19.12
N LYS A 3 -4.93 -40.60 -18.79
CA LYS A 3 -4.75 -40.27 -18.34
C LYS A 3 -4.51 -39.74 -17.62
N LEU A 4 -4.56 -39.71 -17.00
CA LEU A 4 -4.32 -39.03 -16.16
C LEU A 4 -3.59 -38.28 -16.25
N LEU A 5 -3.13 -38.20 -16.85
CA LEU A 5 -2.56 -37.29 -17.09
C LEU A 5 -3.17 -36.47 -17.51
N ASP A 6 -3.86 -36.65 -18.02
CA ASP A 6 -4.54 -35.82 -18.38
C ASP A 6 -5.18 -35.26 -17.51
N ILE A 7 -5.42 -35.69 -16.69
CA ILE A 7 -5.96 -35.10 -15.77
C ILE A 7 -5.16 -34.53 -15.02
N LEU A 8 -4.34 -34.84 -14.98
CA LEU A 8 -3.60 -34.17 -14.40
C LEU A 8 -3.20 -33.33 -15.07
N ARG A 9 -3.45 -33.51 -16.06
CA ARG A 9 -3.23 -32.65 -16.63
C ARG A 9 -4.17 -31.89 -16.71
N GLU A 10 -5.01 -32.01 -16.42
CA GLU A 10 -5.73 -31.17 -16.25
C GLU A 10 -5.82 -30.65 -15.28
N ASN A 11 -5.49 -30.95 -14.62
CA ASN A 11 -5.34 -30.18 -13.75
C ASN A 11 -4.56 -29.55 -13.76
N LYS A 12 -4.30 -29.80 -14.57
CA LYS A 12 -3.92 -29.16 -14.81
C LYS A 12 -3.93 -28.37 -14.87
N ILE A 13 -3.91 -28.48 -14.94
CA ILE A 13 -4.06 -27.85 -15.04
C ILE A 13 -4.11 -27.04 -15.11
N LEU A 14 -3.91 -27.31 -15.25
CA LEU A 14 -4.13 -26.28 -15.37
C LEU A 14 -3.67 -25.55 -14.49
N VAL A 15 -2.74 -25.04 -14.84
CA VAL A 15 -2.45 -24.09 -13.92
C VAL A 15 -3.53 -23.18 -13.78
N PRO A 16 -4.03 -23.17 -12.62
CA PRO A 16 -5.13 -22.32 -12.42
C PRO A 16 -4.66 -20.88 -12.49
N ARG A 17 -5.44 -20.07 -13.08
CA ARG A 17 -5.30 -18.70 -12.87
C ARG A 17 -5.56 -18.42 -11.45
N ARG A 18 -4.78 -17.57 -10.85
CA ARG A 18 -5.05 -17.17 -9.48
C ARG A 18 -6.38 -16.47 -9.41
N SER A 19 -7.10 -16.69 -8.33
CA SER A 19 -8.34 -15.97 -8.10
C SER A 19 -8.01 -14.50 -7.87
N LYS A 20 -9.05 -13.68 -7.97
CA LYS A 20 -8.90 -12.26 -7.71
C LYS A 20 -8.40 -12.02 -6.30
N GLU A 21 -8.93 -12.77 -5.35
CA GLU A 21 -8.54 -12.67 -3.95
C GLU A 21 -7.07 -13.04 -3.76
N GLU A 22 -6.61 -14.06 -4.45
CA GLU A 22 -5.21 -14.46 -4.34
C GLU A 22 -4.28 -13.41 -4.91
N ARG A 23 -4.66 -12.80 -6.01
CA ARG A 23 -3.85 -11.75 -6.61
C ARG A 23 -3.77 -10.53 -5.70
N GLN A 24 -4.90 -10.15 -5.08
CA GLN A 24 -4.92 -9.05 -4.13
C GLN A 24 -4.04 -9.34 -2.92
N LYS A 25 -4.12 -10.55 -2.40
CA LYS A 25 -3.34 -10.95 -1.25
C LYS A 25 -1.85 -10.90 -1.55
N ASN A 26 -1.45 -11.41 -2.72
CA ASN A 26 -0.05 -11.41 -3.10
C ASN A 26 0.48 -9.99 -3.31
N TYR A 27 -0.34 -9.15 -3.90
CA TYR A 27 0.03 -7.75 -4.10
C TYR A 27 0.19 -7.04 -2.76
N LEU A 28 -0.71 -7.31 -1.81
CA LEU A 28 -0.63 -6.72 -0.48
C LEU A 28 0.65 -7.14 0.23
N ILE A 29 1.01 -8.43 0.16
CA ILE A 29 2.23 -8.93 0.77
C ILE A 29 3.45 -8.25 0.15
N ALA A 30 3.48 -8.12 -1.17
CA ALA A 30 4.59 -7.45 -1.84
C ALA A 30 4.69 -5.99 -1.43
N THR A 31 3.56 -5.33 -1.26
CA THR A 31 3.53 -3.93 -0.84
C THR A 31 4.04 -3.79 0.59
N GLU A 32 3.63 -4.69 1.48
CA GLU A 32 4.10 -4.66 2.86
C GLU A 32 5.61 -4.88 2.94
N LYS A 33 6.14 -5.76 2.09
CA LYS A 33 7.58 -5.97 2.02
C LYS A 33 8.29 -4.73 1.53
N LYS A 34 7.71 -4.02 0.59
CA LYS A 34 8.27 -2.78 0.09
C LYS A 34 8.38 -1.75 1.21
N ILE A 35 7.36 -1.65 2.05
CA ILE A 35 7.39 -0.74 3.19
C ILE A 35 8.50 -1.13 4.16
N GLN A 36 8.60 -2.42 4.48
CA GLN A 36 9.62 -2.88 5.41
C GLN A 36 11.02 -2.65 4.87
N GLN A 37 11.22 -2.85 3.57
CA GLN A 37 12.51 -2.60 2.95
C GLN A 37 12.84 -1.10 3.00
N TYR A 38 11.85 -0.26 2.76
CA TYR A 38 12.04 1.18 2.84
C TYR A 38 12.50 1.60 4.24
N ILE A 39 11.86 1.04 5.27
CA ILE A 39 12.25 1.32 6.65
C ILE A 39 13.68 0.85 6.92
N LYS A 40 14.00 -0.35 6.44
CA LYS A 40 15.32 -0.94 6.63
C LYS A 40 16.39 -0.10 5.95
N ASP A 41 16.06 0.53 4.84
CA ASP A 41 16.99 1.37 4.10
C ASP A 41 17.11 2.78 4.69
N GLY A 42 16.45 3.05 5.81
CA GLY A 42 16.58 4.31 6.52
C GLY A 42 15.51 5.33 6.24
N SER A 43 14.45 4.92 5.57
CA SER A 43 13.31 5.79 5.24
C SER A 43 13.74 7.03 4.46
N LYS A 44 14.63 6.85 3.50
CA LYS A 44 15.15 7.93 2.68
C LYS A 44 14.52 7.90 1.30
N GLY A 45 14.30 9.08 0.74
CA GLY A 45 13.76 9.21 -0.60
C GLY A 45 12.25 9.05 -0.62
N ASP A 46 11.74 8.89 -1.83
CA ASP A 46 10.30 8.80 -2.04
C ASP A 46 9.79 7.40 -1.82
N LEU A 47 8.55 7.31 -1.37
CA LEU A 47 7.86 6.03 -1.23
C LEU A 47 6.55 6.12 -1.98
N ASN A 48 6.43 5.38 -3.07
CA ASN A 48 5.23 5.40 -3.90
C ASN A 48 4.41 4.14 -3.67
N LEU A 49 3.25 4.31 -3.06
CA LEU A 49 2.33 3.21 -2.77
C LEU A 49 0.98 3.43 -3.46
N HIS A 50 0.94 4.32 -4.46
CA HIS A 50 -0.28 4.67 -5.17
C HIS A 50 -0.98 3.43 -5.73
N GLY A 51 -2.29 3.35 -5.51
CA GLY A 51 -3.10 2.29 -6.09
C GLY A 51 -2.93 0.92 -5.46
N THR A 52 -2.14 0.80 -4.39
CA THR A 52 -1.95 -0.49 -3.73
C THR A 52 -3.10 -0.76 -2.77
N PRO A 53 -3.36 -2.03 -2.42
CA PRO A 53 -4.49 -2.36 -1.56
C PRO A 53 -4.18 -2.27 -0.07
N ILE A 54 -3.17 -1.51 0.33
CA ILE A 54 -2.81 -1.44 1.75
C ILE A 54 -3.87 -0.71 2.55
N LYS A 55 -4.01 -1.12 3.80
CA LYS A 55 -4.90 -0.49 4.75
C LYS A 55 -4.15 0.12 5.92
N SER A 56 -2.86 -0.12 6.01
CA SER A 56 -2.03 0.35 7.11
C SER A 56 -0.59 0.52 6.64
N LEU A 57 0.11 1.46 7.23
CA LEU A 57 1.53 1.65 6.97
C LEU A 57 2.41 0.85 7.93
N GLY A 58 1.78 0.08 8.82
CA GLY A 58 2.53 -0.73 9.76
C GLY A 58 3.34 0.14 10.71
N ASN A 59 4.63 -0.17 10.82
CA ASN A 59 5.51 0.56 11.73
C ASN A 59 6.32 1.67 11.06
N LEU A 60 5.87 2.12 9.88
CA LEU A 60 6.51 3.26 9.22
C LEU A 60 6.27 4.52 10.03
N THR A 61 7.33 5.25 10.33
CA THR A 61 7.24 6.46 11.15
C THR A 61 7.59 7.74 10.41
N SER A 62 8.37 7.63 9.33
CA SER A 62 8.74 8.83 8.57
C SER A 62 9.07 8.48 7.13
N VAL A 63 8.94 9.47 6.27
CA VAL A 63 9.32 9.37 4.86
C VAL A 63 10.19 10.59 4.55
N GLY A 64 11.39 10.33 4.05
CA GLY A 64 12.33 11.41 3.78
C GLY A 64 11.98 12.27 2.58
N GLY A 65 11.31 11.68 1.59
CA GLY A 65 10.89 12.40 0.39
C GLY A 65 9.39 12.47 0.31
N ASN A 66 8.85 12.22 -0.88
CA ASN A 66 7.41 12.25 -1.12
C ASN A 66 6.79 10.91 -0.76
N LEU A 67 5.57 10.94 -0.23
CA LEU A 67 4.82 9.73 0.05
C LEU A 67 3.51 9.81 -0.74
N ASP A 68 3.32 8.88 -1.66
CA ASP A 68 2.11 8.83 -2.47
C ASP A 68 1.26 7.65 -2.02
N LEU A 69 0.15 7.95 -1.38
CA LEU A 69 -0.82 6.96 -0.92
C LEU A 69 -2.15 7.08 -1.68
N GLY A 70 -2.14 7.78 -2.80
CA GLY A 70 -3.36 7.97 -3.57
C GLY A 70 -4.01 6.66 -3.95
N ASP A 71 -5.34 6.62 -3.90
CA ASP A 71 -6.14 5.47 -4.29
C ASP A 71 -5.80 4.18 -3.54
N THR A 72 -5.28 4.29 -2.32
CA THR A 72 -5.12 3.13 -1.44
C THR A 72 -6.35 3.02 -0.53
N LEU A 73 -6.36 1.98 0.29
CA LEU A 73 -7.49 1.73 1.20
C LEU A 73 -7.22 2.19 2.63
N ILE A 74 -6.24 3.07 2.78
CA ILE A 74 -5.79 3.46 4.10
C ILE A 74 -6.79 4.39 4.77
N LYS A 75 -7.04 4.16 6.05
CA LYS A 75 -7.99 4.98 6.83
C LYS A 75 -7.30 5.84 7.87
N SER A 76 -6.07 5.50 8.21
CA SER A 76 -5.29 6.24 9.19
C SER A 76 -3.83 6.14 8.83
N LEU A 77 -3.07 7.18 9.15
CA LEU A 77 -1.63 7.15 8.94
C LEU A 77 -0.88 6.48 10.09
N GLY A 78 -1.63 6.10 11.14
CA GLY A 78 -1.04 5.31 12.23
C GLY A 78 0.16 5.96 12.87
N ASN A 79 1.31 5.30 12.79
CA ASN A 79 2.51 5.75 13.46
C ASN A 79 3.34 6.75 12.66
N LEU A 80 2.90 7.11 11.46
CA LEU A 80 3.64 8.06 10.64
C LEU A 80 3.61 9.43 11.29
N THR A 81 4.78 10.03 11.48
CA THR A 81 4.90 11.33 12.14
C THR A 81 5.34 12.43 11.19
N SER A 82 6.09 12.12 10.14
CA SER A 82 6.59 13.16 9.26
C SER A 82 6.79 12.67 7.84
N VAL A 83 6.62 13.59 6.89
CA VAL A 83 6.91 13.38 5.48
C VAL A 83 7.75 14.57 5.06
N GLY A 84 8.95 14.30 4.52
CA GLY A 84 9.87 15.36 4.14
C GLY A 84 9.45 16.14 2.91
N GLY A 85 8.75 15.50 1.99
CA GLY A 85 8.24 16.15 0.78
C GLY A 85 6.73 16.26 0.81
N ASP A 86 6.10 15.93 -0.30
CA ASP A 86 4.65 15.99 -0.44
C ASP A 86 4.00 14.72 0.06
N LEU A 87 2.80 14.85 0.62
CA LEU A 87 2.01 13.70 1.03
C LEU A 87 0.73 13.68 0.21
N GLY A 88 0.56 12.64 -0.60
CA GLY A 88 -0.62 12.47 -1.43
C GLY A 88 -1.58 11.45 -0.83
N LEU A 89 -2.79 11.88 -0.53
CA LEU A 89 -3.85 11.01 0.00
C LEU A 89 -5.09 11.04 -0.89
N TYR A 90 -4.92 11.47 -2.11
CA TYR A 90 -5.99 11.61 -3.08
C TYR A 90 -6.80 10.31 -3.20
N GLY A 91 -8.11 10.42 -3.09
CA GLY A 91 -8.99 9.27 -3.32
C GLY A 91 -8.94 8.19 -2.26
N THR A 92 -8.36 8.45 -1.08
CA THR A 92 -8.33 7.45 -0.02
C THR A 92 -9.50 7.61 0.93
N PRO A 93 -9.87 6.53 1.65
CA PRO A 93 -10.91 6.64 2.67
C PRO A 93 -10.34 7.13 4.01
N ILE A 94 -9.31 7.97 3.97
CA ILE A 94 -8.63 8.42 5.17
C ILE A 94 -9.59 9.16 6.09
N GLU A 95 -9.56 8.82 7.36
CA GLU A 95 -10.42 9.43 8.37
C GLU A 95 -9.61 10.14 9.44
N SER A 96 -8.34 9.80 9.57
CA SER A 96 -7.48 10.35 10.60
C SER A 96 -6.06 10.45 10.08
N LEU A 97 -5.38 11.52 10.40
CA LEU A 97 -3.97 11.67 10.08
C LEU A 97 -3.08 11.04 11.16
N GLY A 98 -3.70 10.43 12.17
CA GLY A 98 -2.96 9.72 13.20
C GLY A 98 -2.00 10.62 13.94
N ASN A 99 -0.74 10.22 13.99
CA ASN A 99 0.29 10.95 14.72
C ASN A 99 1.10 11.90 13.85
N LEU A 100 0.61 12.18 12.64
CA LEU A 100 1.34 13.05 11.71
C LEU A 100 1.50 14.45 12.29
N THR A 101 2.73 14.94 12.34
CA THR A 101 3.03 16.27 12.88
C THR A 101 3.60 17.22 11.84
N SER A 102 4.17 16.72 10.75
CA SER A 102 4.75 17.62 9.75
C SER A 102 4.75 17.01 8.35
N VAL A 103 4.56 17.87 7.37
CA VAL A 103 4.70 17.57 5.96
C VAL A 103 5.52 18.71 5.37
N GLY A 104 6.67 18.39 4.77
CA GLY A 104 7.56 19.41 4.26
C GLY A 104 7.04 20.13 3.03
N GLY A 105 6.25 19.46 2.21
CA GLY A 105 5.68 20.03 1.00
C GLY A 105 4.18 20.13 1.10
N ASP A 106 3.49 19.73 0.04
CA ASP A 106 2.05 19.84 -0.07
C ASP A 106 1.35 18.63 0.52
N LEU A 107 0.15 18.85 1.03
CA LEU A 107 -0.71 17.77 1.53
C LEU A 107 -1.97 17.74 0.66
N ASP A 108 -2.16 16.67 -0.08
CA ASP A 108 -3.28 16.51 -0.99
C ASP A 108 -4.35 15.62 -0.37
N LEU A 109 -5.48 16.23 -0.04
CA LEU A 109 -6.61 15.52 0.57
C LEU A 109 -7.85 15.49 -0.34
N LEU A 110 -7.67 15.70 -1.63
CA LEU A 110 -8.80 15.68 -2.56
C LEU A 110 -9.49 14.32 -2.55
N TYR A 111 -10.81 14.35 -2.54
CA TYR A 111 -11.63 13.14 -2.58
C TYR A 111 -11.34 12.20 -1.40
N THR A 112 -11.08 12.77 -0.24
CA THR A 112 -10.94 11.99 0.99
C THR A 112 -12.15 12.19 1.87
N SER A 113 -12.23 11.37 2.92
CA SER A 113 -13.32 11.47 3.89
C SER A 113 -13.01 12.39 5.07
N ILE A 114 -11.81 12.97 5.09
CA ILE A 114 -11.41 13.77 6.22
C ILE A 114 -12.09 15.12 6.16
N GLU A 115 -12.62 15.58 7.28
CA GLU A 115 -13.38 16.81 7.31
C GLU A 115 -12.67 17.94 8.05
N SER A 116 -11.68 17.61 8.87
CA SER A 116 -10.91 18.63 9.55
C SER A 116 -9.53 18.07 9.87
N LEU A 117 -8.56 18.94 9.99
CA LEU A 117 -7.18 18.53 10.25
C LEU A 117 -6.78 18.68 11.70
#